data_54d608a640bd05979ba1b1f1c0cf1b65
#
_entry.id   54d608a640bd05979ba1b1f1c0cf1b65
#
_cell.length_a   1.000
_cell.length_b   1.000
_cell.length_c   1.000
_cell.angle_alpha   90.00
_cell.angle_beta   90.00
_cell.angle_gamma   90.00
#
_symmetry.space_group_name_H-M   'P 1'
#
loop_
_entity.id
_entity.type
_entity.pdbx_description
1 polymer ?
#
loop_
_entity_poly.entity_id
_entity_poly.type
_entity_poly.pdbx_seq_one_letter_code
_entity_poly.pdbx_strand_id
1 'polypeptide(L)'
;PMLGWMVDEKGIAPHVPVWDKTERKDGTFQREEFTWDAKANEYRCPAGKALRSQWRPFKKARTHITQAGTIIYLASQHDCSACSMKPRCCPNVPVRKIARSVHENAREVARRIRETEQYRQSRCERKKVEMLFAHLKRILKLDRLRLRGLSGVGDEFTLAAAVQNLRRLAKLACPPQPFGGQVAPAALKMG
;
A
#
# COMPACT_ATOMS: atom_id res chain seq x y z
N PRO A 1 -7.66 2.52 10.37
CA PRO A 1 -8.81 3.43 10.56
C PRO A 1 -9.18 4.17 9.27
N MET A 2 -8.22 4.85 8.61
CA MET A 2 -8.49 5.67 7.40
C MET A 2 -9.21 4.90 6.29
N LEU A 3 -8.77 3.69 5.94
CA LEU A 3 -9.43 2.88 4.90
C LEU A 3 -10.88 2.53 5.26
N GLY A 4 -11.15 2.19 6.53
CA GLY A 4 -12.51 1.94 7.00
C GLY A 4 -13.38 3.18 6.81
N TRP A 5 -12.91 4.33 7.25
CA TRP A 5 -13.62 5.59 7.07
C TRP A 5 -13.87 5.92 5.58
N MET A 6 -12.87 5.73 4.70
CA MET A 6 -13.04 5.98 3.27
C MET A 6 -14.11 5.08 2.64
N VAL A 7 -14.05 3.78 2.92
CA VAL A 7 -14.91 2.78 2.28
C VAL A 7 -16.29 2.73 2.95
N ASP A 8 -16.31 2.59 4.29
CA ASP A 8 -17.53 2.28 5.03
C ASP A 8 -18.39 3.52 5.29
N GLU A 9 -17.76 4.70 5.53
CA GLU A 9 -18.49 5.93 5.83
C GLU A 9 -18.65 6.86 4.63
N LYS A 10 -17.65 6.94 3.75
CA LYS A 10 -17.65 7.88 2.62
C LYS A 10 -17.90 7.23 1.26
N GLY A 11 -17.95 5.91 1.15
CA GLY A 11 -18.11 5.20 -0.12
C GLY A 11 -17.00 5.48 -1.14
N ILE A 12 -15.82 5.88 -0.68
CA ILE A 12 -14.70 6.23 -1.55
C ILE A 12 -13.95 4.95 -1.95
N ALA A 13 -13.69 4.77 -3.24
CA ALA A 13 -12.82 3.71 -3.76
C ALA A 13 -11.34 4.05 -3.50
N PRO A 14 -10.63 3.35 -2.57
CA PRO A 14 -9.28 3.73 -2.19
C PRO A 14 -8.24 3.18 -3.17
N HIS A 15 -7.65 4.03 -3.98
CA HIS A 15 -6.54 3.68 -4.87
C HIS A 15 -5.19 3.71 -4.13
N VAL A 16 -5.08 2.99 -3.02
CA VAL A 16 -3.88 2.95 -2.18
C VAL A 16 -3.35 1.52 -2.02
N PRO A 17 -2.03 1.33 -1.90
CA PRO A 17 -1.48 0.00 -1.62
C PRO A 17 -1.84 -0.44 -0.21
N VAL A 18 -2.28 -1.68 -0.07
CA VAL A 18 -2.49 -2.32 1.23
C VAL A 18 -1.23 -3.10 1.59
N TRP A 19 -0.62 -2.73 2.71
CA TRP A 19 0.54 -3.44 3.24
C TRP A 19 0.06 -4.65 4.03
N ASP A 20 0.43 -5.84 3.57
CA ASP A 20 0.22 -7.08 4.28
C ASP A 20 1.54 -7.53 4.92
N LYS A 21 1.56 -7.52 6.26
CA LYS A 21 2.68 -8.04 7.05
C LYS A 21 2.51 -9.53 7.39
N THR A 22 1.59 -10.20 6.72
CA THR A 22 1.20 -11.58 7.02
C THR A 22 1.98 -12.59 6.19
N GLU A 23 2.79 -12.15 5.24
CA GLU A 23 3.66 -13.01 4.45
C GLU A 23 4.65 -13.74 5.36
N ARG A 24 4.65 -15.05 5.30
CA ARG A 24 5.54 -15.92 6.06
C ARG A 24 6.61 -16.48 5.16
N LYS A 25 7.86 -16.35 5.60
CA LYS A 25 9.03 -16.87 4.88
C LYS A 25 9.52 -18.20 5.47
N ASP A 26 8.84 -18.72 6.49
CA ASP A 26 9.21 -19.92 7.22
C ASP A 26 8.60 -21.22 6.63
N GLY A 27 7.97 -21.14 5.44
CA GLY A 27 7.33 -22.28 4.79
C GLY A 27 6.01 -22.72 5.44
N THR A 28 5.53 -22.02 6.47
CA THR A 28 4.25 -22.31 7.08
C THR A 28 3.11 -21.68 6.29
N PHE A 29 1.91 -22.22 6.45
CA PHE A 29 0.71 -21.74 5.75
C PHE A 29 0.54 -20.22 5.86
N GLN A 30 0.33 -19.57 4.71
CA GLN A 30 -0.01 -18.18 4.60
C GLN A 30 -1.44 -17.93 5.09
N ARG A 31 -1.78 -16.65 5.30
CA ARG A 31 -3.14 -16.29 5.74
C ARG A 31 -4.19 -16.59 4.67
N GLU A 32 -3.83 -16.45 3.40
CA GLU A 32 -4.69 -16.69 2.22
C GLU A 32 -5.14 -18.16 2.10
N GLU A 33 -4.40 -19.08 2.71
CA GLU A 33 -4.78 -20.51 2.77
C GLU A 33 -5.89 -20.80 3.81
N PHE A 34 -6.28 -19.79 4.59
CA PHE A 34 -7.38 -19.85 5.56
C PHE A 34 -8.60 -19.12 5.00
N THR A 35 -9.70 -19.84 4.85
CA THR A 35 -10.94 -19.25 4.33
C THR A 35 -11.67 -18.47 5.42
N TRP A 36 -12.09 -17.26 5.11
CA TRP A 36 -12.91 -16.45 6.00
C TRP A 36 -14.39 -16.74 5.80
N ASP A 37 -15.07 -17.11 6.86
CA ASP A 37 -16.54 -17.25 6.90
C ASP A 37 -17.14 -16.03 7.64
N ALA A 38 -17.72 -15.12 6.86
CA ALA A 38 -18.32 -13.90 7.41
C ALA A 38 -19.60 -14.17 8.22
N LYS A 39 -20.36 -15.22 7.89
CA LYS A 39 -21.60 -15.57 8.59
C LYS A 39 -21.32 -16.15 9.97
N ALA A 40 -20.34 -17.06 10.03
CA ALA A 40 -19.92 -17.67 11.28
C ALA A 40 -18.93 -16.81 12.08
N ASN A 41 -18.42 -15.72 11.50
CA ASN A 41 -17.35 -14.89 12.08
C ASN A 41 -16.15 -15.73 12.53
N GLU A 42 -15.68 -16.62 11.65
CA GLU A 42 -14.56 -17.53 11.94
C GLU A 42 -13.69 -17.76 10.70
N TYR A 43 -12.45 -18.20 10.91
CA TYR A 43 -11.62 -18.74 9.84
C TYR A 43 -11.72 -20.24 9.78
N ARG A 44 -11.62 -20.81 8.59
CA ARG A 44 -11.45 -22.25 8.34
C ARG A 44 -10.02 -22.53 7.93
N CYS A 45 -9.34 -23.44 8.61
CA CYS A 45 -7.99 -23.85 8.23
C CYS A 45 -8.03 -24.83 7.04
N PRO A 46 -6.90 -25.12 6.36
CA PRO A 46 -6.82 -26.10 5.28
C PRO A 46 -7.33 -27.51 5.66
N ALA A 47 -7.27 -27.87 6.96
CA ALA A 47 -7.85 -29.10 7.49
C ALA A 47 -9.35 -29.00 7.84
N GLY A 48 -10.03 -27.91 7.44
CA GLY A 48 -11.48 -27.69 7.67
C GLY A 48 -11.87 -27.30 9.10
N LYS A 49 -10.91 -27.13 10.02
CA LYS A 49 -11.20 -26.80 11.42
C LYS A 49 -11.38 -25.28 11.61
N ALA A 50 -12.27 -24.91 12.55
CA ALA A 50 -12.59 -23.53 12.84
C ALA A 50 -11.50 -22.83 13.67
N LEU A 51 -11.24 -21.56 13.37
CA LEU A 51 -10.50 -20.64 14.22
C LEU A 51 -11.46 -19.54 14.66
N ARG A 52 -11.64 -19.38 15.95
CA ARG A 52 -12.61 -18.45 16.54
C ARG A 52 -11.92 -17.40 17.41
N SER A 53 -12.52 -16.24 17.49
CA SER A 53 -12.06 -15.18 18.42
C SER A 53 -12.38 -15.56 19.87
N GLN A 54 -13.37 -16.44 20.07
CA GLN A 54 -13.82 -16.87 21.36
C GLN A 54 -14.31 -18.32 21.29
N TRP A 55 -13.83 -19.17 22.22
CA TRP A 55 -14.25 -20.56 22.37
C TRP A 55 -15.21 -20.80 23.54
N ARG A 56 -15.26 -19.86 24.49
CA ARG A 56 -16.12 -19.94 25.68
C ARG A 56 -16.79 -18.58 25.90
N PRO A 57 -18.05 -18.54 26.34
CA PRO A 57 -18.68 -17.30 26.77
C PRO A 57 -17.96 -16.77 28.00
N PHE A 58 -17.71 -15.46 28.04
CA PHE A 58 -17.18 -14.79 29.21
C PHE A 58 -18.31 -14.29 30.09
N LYS A 59 -18.15 -14.37 31.43
CA LYS A 59 -19.12 -13.83 32.39
C LYS A 59 -19.31 -12.31 32.24
N LYS A 60 -18.25 -11.59 31.81
CA LYS A 60 -18.32 -10.15 31.49
C LYS A 60 -18.03 -9.96 30.01
N ALA A 61 -18.82 -9.10 29.34
CA ALA A 61 -18.57 -8.72 27.96
C ALA A 61 -17.17 -8.13 27.84
N ARG A 62 -16.40 -8.63 26.85
CA ARG A 62 -15.05 -8.14 26.53
C ARG A 62 -15.02 -7.72 25.09
N THR A 63 -14.36 -6.61 24.80
CA THR A 63 -13.98 -6.28 23.43
C THR A 63 -12.85 -7.21 23.05
N HIS A 64 -13.06 -8.03 21.99
CA HIS A 64 -12.01 -8.92 21.46
C HIS A 64 -11.00 -8.16 20.58
N ILE A 65 -11.07 -6.83 20.58
CA ILE A 65 -10.23 -5.95 19.79
C ILE A 65 -8.99 -5.60 20.60
N THR A 66 -7.82 -5.85 20.03
CA THR A 66 -6.53 -5.44 20.63
C THR A 66 -6.31 -3.93 20.47
N GLN A 67 -5.35 -3.37 21.20
CA GLN A 67 -4.92 -1.98 21.03
C GLN A 67 -4.52 -1.64 19.59
N ALA A 68 -4.06 -2.63 18.82
CA ALA A 68 -3.71 -2.48 17.41
C ALA A 68 -4.92 -2.53 16.46
N GLY A 69 -6.17 -2.54 16.96
CA GLY A 69 -7.38 -2.62 16.15
C GLY A 69 -7.51 -3.95 15.41
N THR A 70 -7.06 -5.05 16.04
CA THR A 70 -7.15 -6.40 15.46
C THR A 70 -7.92 -7.34 16.37
N ILE A 71 -8.60 -8.31 15.76
CA ILE A 71 -9.22 -9.45 16.43
C ILE A 71 -8.35 -10.67 16.17
N ILE A 72 -8.06 -11.43 17.23
CA ILE A 72 -7.24 -12.65 17.12
C ILE A 72 -8.16 -13.87 17.09
N TYR A 73 -8.06 -14.63 16.01
CA TYR A 73 -8.75 -15.91 15.83
C TYR A 73 -7.80 -17.06 16.15
N LEU A 74 -8.24 -17.99 16.98
CA LEU A 74 -7.44 -19.11 17.49
C LEU A 74 -8.11 -20.43 17.09
N ALA A 75 -7.30 -21.40 16.66
CA ALA A 75 -7.74 -22.77 16.54
C ALA A 75 -7.92 -23.40 17.94
N SER A 76 -8.68 -24.49 18.01
CA SER A 76 -8.73 -25.34 19.21
C SER A 76 -7.41 -26.09 19.39
N GLN A 77 -6.90 -26.16 20.62
CA GLN A 77 -5.68 -26.93 20.92
C GLN A 77 -5.89 -28.41 20.63
N HIS A 78 -7.06 -28.94 20.93
CA HIS A 78 -7.41 -30.33 20.65
C HIS A 78 -7.34 -30.65 19.16
N ASP A 79 -7.90 -29.77 18.30
CA ASP A 79 -7.88 -29.92 16.86
C ASP A 79 -6.45 -29.82 16.27
N CYS A 80 -5.62 -28.93 16.82
CA CYS A 80 -4.26 -28.76 16.36
C CYS A 80 -3.31 -29.88 16.82
N SER A 81 -3.51 -30.45 18.01
CA SER A 81 -2.63 -31.50 18.55
C SER A 81 -2.71 -32.79 17.72
N ALA A 82 -3.90 -33.14 17.25
CA ALA A 82 -4.16 -34.33 16.43
C ALA A 82 -4.04 -34.09 14.91
N CYS A 83 -3.62 -32.88 14.48
CA CYS A 83 -3.63 -32.50 13.08
C CYS A 83 -2.35 -32.94 12.34
N SER A 84 -2.49 -33.68 11.25
CA SER A 84 -1.37 -34.09 10.39
C SER A 84 -0.64 -32.91 9.72
N MET A 85 -1.36 -31.79 9.51
CA MET A 85 -0.80 -30.59 8.90
C MET A 85 -0.08 -29.67 9.91
N LYS A 86 -0.03 -30.03 11.20
CA LYS A 86 0.59 -29.21 12.24
C LYS A 86 2.02 -28.79 11.92
N PRO A 87 2.90 -29.67 11.39
CA PRO A 87 4.27 -29.29 11.05
C PRO A 87 4.37 -28.14 10.03
N ARG A 88 3.42 -28.06 9.09
CA ARG A 88 3.33 -26.97 8.09
C ARG A 88 2.48 -25.80 8.54
N CYS A 89 1.69 -25.93 9.58
CA CYS A 89 0.75 -24.91 10.05
C CYS A 89 1.31 -24.10 11.22
N CYS A 90 1.67 -24.78 12.29
CA CYS A 90 2.12 -24.16 13.55
C CYS A 90 3.09 -25.09 14.31
N PRO A 91 4.30 -25.38 13.76
CA PRO A 91 5.24 -26.34 14.33
C PRO A 91 5.66 -25.99 15.75
N ASN A 92 5.94 -24.72 16.02
CA ASN A 92 6.55 -24.24 17.26
C ASN A 92 5.53 -23.69 18.29
N VAL A 93 4.23 -23.77 17.99
CA VAL A 93 3.19 -23.24 18.88
C VAL A 93 2.03 -24.22 19.02
N PRO A 94 1.33 -24.26 20.17
CA PRO A 94 0.27 -25.21 20.40
C PRO A 94 -0.91 -25.06 19.44
N VAL A 95 -1.23 -23.82 19.03
CA VAL A 95 -2.38 -23.51 18.18
C VAL A 95 -2.04 -22.44 17.13
N ARG A 96 -2.68 -22.53 15.99
CA ARG A 96 -2.63 -21.47 14.98
C ARG A 96 -3.40 -20.25 15.44
N LYS A 97 -2.79 -19.06 15.22
CA LYS A 97 -3.39 -17.74 15.47
C LYS A 97 -3.40 -16.92 14.19
N ILE A 98 -4.53 -16.26 13.90
CA ILE A 98 -4.69 -15.32 12.80
C ILE A 98 -5.19 -14.00 13.37
N ALA A 99 -4.48 -12.92 13.12
CA ALA A 99 -4.93 -11.57 13.45
C ALA A 99 -5.67 -10.98 12.24
N ARG A 100 -6.92 -10.53 12.45
CA ARG A 100 -7.74 -9.85 11.45
C ARG A 100 -7.97 -8.41 11.89
N SER A 101 -7.69 -7.45 11.03
CA SER A 101 -8.03 -6.04 11.28
C SER A 101 -9.54 -5.87 11.40
N VAL A 102 -10.00 -4.98 12.27
CA VAL A 102 -11.43 -4.59 12.33
C VAL A 102 -11.90 -3.95 11.01
N HIS A 103 -10.98 -3.34 10.25
CA HIS A 103 -11.25 -2.75 8.93
C HIS A 103 -10.83 -3.66 7.77
N GLU A 104 -10.82 -4.97 7.97
CA GLU A 104 -10.33 -5.90 6.94
C GLU A 104 -11.21 -5.89 5.69
N ASN A 105 -12.50 -5.68 5.81
CA ASN A 105 -13.39 -5.55 4.66
C ASN A 105 -12.98 -4.39 3.75
N ALA A 106 -12.67 -3.23 4.34
CA ALA A 106 -12.17 -2.08 3.58
C ALA A 106 -10.79 -2.35 2.95
N ARG A 107 -9.94 -3.14 3.62
CA ARG A 107 -8.66 -3.59 3.06
C ARG A 107 -8.85 -4.53 1.87
N GLU A 108 -9.83 -5.42 1.93
CA GLU A 108 -10.18 -6.33 0.82
C GLU A 108 -10.73 -5.55 -0.39
N VAL A 109 -11.53 -4.49 -0.16
CA VAL A 109 -11.95 -3.57 -1.23
C VAL A 109 -10.73 -2.93 -1.91
N ALA A 110 -9.80 -2.40 -1.12
CA ALA A 110 -8.58 -1.78 -1.66
C ALA A 110 -7.68 -2.78 -2.41
N ARG A 111 -7.60 -4.05 -1.98
CA ARG A 111 -6.87 -5.10 -2.71
C ARG A 111 -7.52 -5.40 -4.06
N ARG A 112 -8.84 -5.53 -4.11
CA ARG A 112 -9.58 -5.74 -5.38
C ARG A 112 -9.40 -4.58 -6.35
N ILE A 113 -9.46 -3.34 -5.84
CA ILE A 113 -9.23 -2.15 -6.66
C ILE A 113 -7.81 -2.15 -7.26
N ARG A 114 -6.81 -2.64 -6.53
CA ARG A 114 -5.41 -2.73 -7.00
C ARG A 114 -5.26 -3.54 -8.29
N GLU A 115 -6.14 -4.48 -8.57
CA GLU A 115 -6.12 -5.33 -9.77
C GLU A 115 -6.76 -4.64 -10.99
N THR A 116 -7.42 -3.50 -10.80
CA THR A 116 -8.13 -2.77 -11.86
C THR A 116 -7.22 -1.87 -12.69
N GLU A 117 -7.65 -1.58 -13.94
CA GLU A 117 -6.95 -0.64 -14.82
C GLU A 117 -6.98 0.78 -14.25
N GLN A 118 -8.07 1.18 -13.62
CA GLN A 118 -8.21 2.49 -12.99
C GLN A 118 -7.13 2.70 -11.89
N TYR A 119 -6.79 1.64 -11.16
CA TYR A 119 -5.70 1.72 -10.19
C TYR A 119 -4.35 1.95 -10.88
N ARG A 120 -4.07 1.27 -12.00
CA ARG A 120 -2.83 1.46 -12.76
C ARG A 120 -2.70 2.89 -13.27
N GLN A 121 -3.78 3.42 -13.86
CA GLN A 121 -3.85 4.81 -14.31
C GLN A 121 -3.60 5.78 -13.15
N SER A 122 -4.34 5.65 -12.05
CA SER A 122 -4.17 6.48 -10.86
C SER A 122 -2.76 6.42 -10.28
N ARG A 123 -2.12 5.24 -10.31
CA ARG A 123 -0.72 5.08 -9.91
C ARG A 123 0.25 5.86 -10.82
N CYS A 124 0.02 5.83 -12.14
CA CYS A 124 0.82 6.58 -13.10
C CYS A 124 0.66 8.09 -12.91
N GLU A 125 -0.56 8.55 -12.67
CA GLU A 125 -0.84 9.97 -12.45
C GLU A 125 -0.23 10.47 -11.14
N ARG A 126 -0.33 9.72 -10.05
CA ARG A 126 0.36 10.04 -8.78
C ARG A 126 1.86 10.15 -8.97
N LYS A 127 2.47 9.24 -9.73
CA LYS A 127 3.90 9.30 -10.02
C LYS A 127 4.30 10.58 -10.75
N LYS A 128 3.46 11.08 -11.66
CA LYS A 128 3.70 12.38 -12.33
C LYS A 128 3.71 13.53 -11.32
N VAL A 129 2.74 13.54 -10.38
CA VAL A 129 2.67 14.56 -9.33
C VAL A 129 3.87 14.47 -8.39
N GLU A 130 4.22 13.26 -7.94
CA GLU A 130 5.40 13.03 -7.10
C GLU A 130 6.69 13.50 -7.77
N MET A 131 6.83 13.32 -9.08
CA MET A 131 7.96 13.84 -9.84
C MET A 131 8.00 15.37 -9.90
N LEU A 132 6.84 16.03 -9.96
CA LEU A 132 6.79 17.50 -9.87
C LEU A 132 7.32 17.99 -8.52
N PHE A 133 6.89 17.36 -7.42
CA PHE A 133 7.40 17.68 -6.08
C PHE A 133 8.91 17.37 -5.93
N ALA A 134 9.37 16.27 -6.50
CA ALA A 134 10.79 15.93 -6.51
C ALA A 134 11.62 17.00 -7.27
N HIS A 135 11.07 17.51 -8.38
CA HIS A 135 11.68 18.59 -9.13
C HIS A 135 11.74 19.90 -8.32
N LEU A 136 10.64 20.27 -7.64
CA LEU A 136 10.61 21.44 -6.75
C LEU A 136 11.72 21.34 -5.68
N LYS A 137 11.86 20.20 -5.03
CA LYS A 137 12.87 19.98 -3.99
C LYS A 137 14.30 19.95 -4.53
N ARG A 138 14.56 19.19 -5.60
CA ARG A 138 15.93 18.94 -6.09
C ARG A 138 16.48 20.07 -6.96
N ILE A 139 15.64 20.61 -7.84
CA ILE A 139 16.05 21.60 -8.83
C ILE A 139 15.82 23.02 -8.31
N LEU A 140 14.64 23.32 -7.78
CA LEU A 140 14.30 24.64 -7.28
C LEU A 140 14.67 24.84 -5.81
N LYS A 141 15.25 23.82 -5.16
CA LYS A 141 15.72 23.87 -3.76
C LYS A 141 14.63 24.26 -2.76
N LEU A 142 13.36 23.95 -3.06
CA LEU A 142 12.22 24.13 -2.17
C LEU A 142 12.11 22.91 -1.23
N ASP A 143 13.17 22.61 -0.51
CA ASP A 143 13.25 21.55 0.50
C ASP A 143 12.91 22.09 1.90
N ARG A 144 13.04 23.40 2.09
CA ARG A 144 12.72 24.11 3.32
C ARG A 144 12.05 25.44 3.00
N LEU A 145 10.92 25.69 3.65
CA LEU A 145 10.24 26.98 3.57
C LEU A 145 11.03 28.06 4.34
N ARG A 146 11.15 29.22 3.77
CA ARG A 146 11.93 30.34 4.30
C ARG A 146 11.06 31.48 4.84
N LEU A 147 9.90 31.69 4.21
CA LEU A 147 8.92 32.67 4.65
C LEU A 147 8.05 32.12 5.79
N ARG A 148 7.64 32.97 6.71
CA ARG A 148 6.82 32.61 7.86
C ARG A 148 5.35 32.87 7.59
N GLY A 149 4.48 32.08 8.23
CA GLY A 149 3.03 32.19 8.13
C GLY A 149 2.44 31.57 6.87
N LEU A 150 1.13 31.40 6.84
CA LEU A 150 0.43 30.72 5.74
C LEU A 150 0.53 31.52 4.42
N SER A 151 0.48 32.86 4.48
CA SER A 151 0.66 33.70 3.29
C SER A 151 2.04 33.52 2.69
N GLY A 152 3.12 33.64 3.50
CA GLY A 152 4.48 33.47 3.01
C GLY A 152 4.74 32.09 2.43
N VAL A 153 4.18 31.03 3.03
CA VAL A 153 4.22 29.67 2.48
C VAL A 153 3.53 29.62 1.12
N GLY A 154 2.34 30.24 0.99
CA GLY A 154 1.60 30.32 -0.27
C GLY A 154 2.42 31.02 -1.37
N ASP A 155 3.07 32.12 -1.05
CA ASP A 155 3.91 32.89 -1.98
C ASP A 155 5.12 32.07 -2.47
N GLU A 156 5.83 31.37 -1.57
CA GLU A 156 6.95 30.47 -1.95
C GLU A 156 6.51 29.37 -2.91
N PHE A 157 5.38 28.70 -2.64
CA PHE A 157 4.86 27.67 -3.53
C PHE A 157 4.40 28.24 -4.88
N THR A 158 3.76 29.40 -4.88
CA THR A 158 3.29 30.06 -6.12
C THR A 158 4.47 30.44 -7.00
N LEU A 159 5.52 31.05 -6.43
CA LEU A 159 6.75 31.40 -7.16
C LEU A 159 7.45 30.14 -7.70
N ALA A 160 7.59 29.11 -6.89
CA ALA A 160 8.22 27.87 -7.31
C ALA A 160 7.42 27.19 -8.44
N ALA A 161 6.09 27.18 -8.38
CA ALA A 161 5.22 26.67 -9.43
C ALA A 161 5.35 27.49 -10.73
N ALA A 162 5.40 28.82 -10.63
CA ALA A 162 5.59 29.70 -11.78
C ALA A 162 6.92 29.42 -12.49
N VAL A 163 8.03 29.33 -11.72
CA VAL A 163 9.35 28.99 -12.28
C VAL A 163 9.34 27.61 -12.94
N GLN A 164 8.69 26.62 -12.32
CA GLN A 164 8.57 25.28 -12.90
C GLN A 164 7.81 25.28 -14.21
N ASN A 165 6.72 26.05 -14.30
CA ASN A 165 5.91 26.19 -15.52
C ASN A 165 6.68 26.92 -16.62
N LEU A 166 7.38 28.01 -16.31
CA LEU A 166 8.23 28.75 -17.27
C LEU A 166 9.34 27.85 -17.84
N ARG A 167 10.01 27.05 -16.99
CA ARG A 167 11.01 26.07 -17.48
C ARG A 167 10.39 25.01 -18.38
N ARG A 168 9.16 24.60 -18.13
CA ARG A 168 8.44 23.64 -18.97
C ARG A 168 8.07 24.28 -20.33
N LEU A 169 7.59 25.52 -20.30
CA LEU A 169 7.29 26.28 -21.53
C LEU A 169 8.55 26.49 -22.37
N ALA A 170 9.67 26.87 -21.77
CA ALA A 170 10.93 27.03 -22.49
C ALA A 170 11.37 25.73 -23.19
N LYS A 171 11.21 24.58 -22.56
CA LYS A 171 11.50 23.29 -23.20
C LYS A 171 10.57 22.94 -24.35
N LEU A 172 9.31 23.40 -24.31
CA LEU A 172 8.35 23.20 -25.40
C LEU A 172 8.60 24.18 -26.56
N ALA A 173 8.98 25.43 -26.26
CA ALA A 173 9.27 26.45 -27.25
C ALA A 173 10.62 26.25 -27.96
N CYS A 174 11.62 25.73 -27.23
CA CYS A 174 12.95 25.42 -27.75
C CYS A 174 13.23 23.91 -27.51
N PRO A 175 12.71 23.01 -28.32
CA PRO A 175 13.05 21.59 -28.21
C PRO A 175 14.56 21.42 -28.40
N PRO A 176 15.22 20.56 -27.63
CA PRO A 176 16.64 20.30 -27.80
C PRO A 176 16.90 19.88 -29.25
N GLN A 177 17.78 20.62 -29.93
CA GLN A 177 18.26 20.21 -31.25
C GLN A 177 18.84 18.78 -31.12
N PRO A 178 18.50 17.86 -32.02
CA PRO A 178 19.19 16.58 -32.04
C PRO A 178 20.67 16.90 -32.21
N PHE A 179 21.49 16.40 -31.33
CA PHE A 179 22.96 16.56 -31.41
C PHE A 179 23.38 16.18 -32.83
N GLY A 180 23.75 17.20 -33.59
CA GLY A 180 24.04 17.09 -35.00
C GLY A 180 25.12 16.09 -35.26
N GLY A 181 24.91 15.36 -36.31
CA GLY A 181 25.83 14.36 -36.80
C GLY A 181 27.24 14.85 -36.94
N GLN A 182 28.13 13.95 -36.79
CA GLN A 182 29.56 14.02 -37.10
C GLN A 182 29.77 14.77 -38.39
N VAL A 183 30.44 15.90 -38.31
CA VAL A 183 31.04 16.55 -39.49
C VAL A 183 32.11 15.56 -39.98
N ALA A 184 31.85 14.89 -41.08
CA ALA A 184 32.85 14.07 -41.73
C ALA A 184 34.02 14.97 -42.16
N PRO A 185 35.28 14.64 -41.91
CA PRO A 185 36.41 15.40 -42.35
C PRO A 185 36.45 15.40 -43.89
N ALA A 186 36.46 16.60 -44.47
CA ALA A 186 36.62 16.82 -45.91
C ALA A 186 37.94 16.15 -46.38
N ALA A 187 37.83 15.17 -47.25
CA ALA A 187 38.95 14.58 -47.90
C ALA A 187 39.65 15.61 -48.78
N LEU A 188 40.85 16.05 -48.37
CA LEU A 188 41.74 16.84 -49.22
C LEU A 188 42.17 15.94 -50.38
N LYS A 189 41.65 16.21 -51.56
CA LYS A 189 42.24 15.65 -52.81
C LYS A 189 43.48 16.50 -53.14
N MET A 190 44.62 15.89 -52.92
CA MET A 190 45.89 16.35 -53.52
C MET A 190 45.93 15.84 -54.98
N GLY A 191 45.99 16.78 -55.94
CA GLY A 191 46.32 16.53 -57.30
C GLY A 191 47.86 16.52 -57.52
#